data_adb08c9c9eede9de1bb4b5b4d86f637a
#
_entry.id   adb08c9c9eede9de1bb4b5b4d86f637a
#
_cell.length_a   1.000
_cell.length_b   1.000
_cell.length_c   1.000
_cell.angle_alpha   90.00
_cell.angle_beta   90.00
_cell.angle_gamma   90.00
#
_symmetry.space_group_name_H-M   'P 1'
#
loop_
_entity.id
_entity.type
_entity.pdbx_description
1 polymer ?
#
loop_
_entity_poly.entity_id
_entity_poly.type
_entity_poly.pdbx_seq_one_letter_code
_entity_poly.pdbx_strand_id
1 'polypeptide(L)'
;PVIVHSGASQSLSKLIKMGYIHGLLTGNALAVHDIENALLGTSLGMNIDDGTLAVRGHRNHMQSINEVFKAGSIKNMVEQGILKKGIMYECIKNDIPFVLSGSIRDDGPLPDVVIDIVEAQRKYKEVLKDAKMVIMLSSMLHSIAVGNMLPSYVKVIAVDINQSVVTKLLDRGTTQAIGIVTDVGVFLPMVLQYLQEINQGKNSNSENNMLWINIVDY
;
A
#
# COMPACT_ATOMS: atom_id res chain seq x y z
N PRO A 1 1.26 -0.37 7.06
CA PRO A 1 2.24 -1.40 7.47
C PRO A 1 1.66 -2.80 7.49
N VAL A 2 0.33 -2.95 7.64
CA VAL A 2 -0.32 -4.27 7.71
C VAL A 2 -0.01 -5.14 6.49
N ILE A 3 0.03 -4.58 5.30
CA ILE A 3 0.39 -5.32 4.06
C ILE A 3 1.76 -6.00 4.20
N VAL A 4 2.73 -5.33 4.83
CA VAL A 4 4.07 -5.90 5.05
C VAL A 4 4.05 -6.96 6.15
N HIS A 5 3.42 -6.64 7.28
CA HIS A 5 3.37 -7.54 8.45
C HIS A 5 2.57 -8.81 8.21
N SER A 6 1.54 -8.76 7.36
CA SER A 6 0.72 -9.93 7.00
C SER A 6 1.34 -10.80 5.90
N GLY A 7 2.54 -10.45 5.40
CA GLY A 7 3.20 -11.16 4.29
C GLY A 7 2.61 -10.86 2.90
N ALA A 8 1.70 -9.90 2.78
CA ALA A 8 1.02 -9.58 1.52
C ALA A 8 1.84 -8.69 0.57
N SER A 9 3.03 -8.23 0.96
CA SER A 9 3.89 -7.35 0.14
C SER A 9 4.17 -7.91 -1.24
N GLN A 10 4.46 -9.21 -1.35
CA GLN A 10 4.74 -9.85 -2.63
C GLN A 10 3.51 -9.85 -3.55
N SER A 11 2.32 -10.06 -2.98
CA SER A 11 1.07 -10.06 -3.74
C SER A 11 0.75 -8.66 -4.27
N LEU A 12 0.89 -7.62 -3.44
CA LEU A 12 0.69 -6.25 -3.88
C LEU A 12 1.74 -5.83 -4.94
N SER A 13 3.01 -6.16 -4.73
CA SER A 13 4.08 -5.90 -5.70
C SER A 13 3.78 -6.55 -7.06
N LYS A 14 3.29 -7.79 -7.07
CA LYS A 14 2.88 -8.46 -8.31
C LYS A 14 1.67 -7.80 -8.96
N LEU A 15 0.67 -7.37 -8.19
CA LEU A 15 -0.50 -6.66 -8.71
C LEU A 15 -0.10 -5.32 -9.36
N ILE A 16 0.84 -4.59 -8.75
CA ILE A 16 1.43 -3.38 -9.33
C ILE A 16 2.11 -3.70 -10.65
N LYS A 17 3.02 -4.68 -10.67
CA LYS A 17 3.76 -5.11 -11.86
C LYS A 17 2.84 -5.60 -12.99
N MET A 18 1.71 -6.19 -12.66
CA MET A 18 0.70 -6.64 -13.62
C MET A 18 -0.20 -5.50 -14.14
N GLY A 19 -0.02 -4.27 -13.64
CA GLY A 19 -0.78 -3.10 -14.08
C GLY A 19 -2.21 -2.99 -13.50
N TYR A 20 -2.51 -3.69 -12.41
CA TYR A 20 -3.83 -3.59 -11.77
C TYR A 20 -3.93 -2.43 -10.79
N ILE A 21 -2.81 -1.95 -10.26
CA ILE A 21 -2.77 -0.86 -9.28
C ILE A 21 -2.30 0.42 -9.99
N HIS A 22 -3.02 1.50 -9.78
CA HIS A 22 -2.80 2.78 -10.47
C HIS A 22 -2.48 3.93 -9.50
N GLY A 23 -2.54 3.70 -8.21
CA GLY A 23 -2.17 4.65 -7.19
C GLY A 23 -2.08 4.01 -5.82
N LEU A 24 -1.16 4.51 -4.99
CA LEU A 24 -0.94 4.05 -3.62
C LEU A 24 -1.00 5.25 -2.67
N LEU A 25 -1.98 5.24 -1.76
CA LEU A 25 -2.14 6.24 -0.71
C LEU A 25 -1.83 5.60 0.63
N THR A 26 -0.76 6.02 1.27
CA THR A 26 -0.31 5.37 2.51
C THR A 26 0.44 6.34 3.42
N GLY A 27 0.89 5.86 4.55
CA GLY A 27 1.75 6.59 5.48
C GLY A 27 3.22 6.23 5.34
N ASN A 28 4.06 6.95 6.07
CA ASN A 28 5.48 6.69 6.19
C ASN A 28 5.79 5.24 6.58
N ALA A 29 5.00 4.67 7.49
CA ALA A 29 5.25 3.35 8.06
C ALA A 29 5.25 2.23 7.01
N LEU A 30 4.32 2.22 6.03
CA LEU A 30 4.33 1.20 4.99
C LEU A 30 5.64 1.25 4.19
N ALA A 31 6.06 2.45 3.78
CA ALA A 31 7.28 2.61 2.99
C ALA A 31 8.53 2.16 3.77
N VAL A 32 8.64 2.56 5.03
CA VAL A 32 9.79 2.16 5.89
C VAL A 32 9.83 0.64 6.07
N HIS A 33 8.69 0.00 6.38
CA HIS A 33 8.65 -1.45 6.59
C HIS A 33 8.88 -2.24 5.29
N ASP A 34 8.38 -1.75 4.16
CA ASP A 34 8.63 -2.37 2.85
C ASP A 34 10.12 -2.30 2.49
N ILE A 35 10.75 -1.15 2.71
CA ILE A 35 12.18 -0.96 2.46
C ILE A 35 13.02 -1.79 3.45
N GLU A 36 12.66 -1.83 4.74
CA GLU A 36 13.31 -2.68 5.74
C GLU A 36 13.26 -4.15 5.31
N ASN A 37 12.09 -4.63 4.93
CA ASN A 37 11.92 -5.99 4.44
C ASN A 37 12.75 -6.25 3.16
N ALA A 38 12.74 -5.31 2.23
CA ALA A 38 13.49 -5.45 0.99
C ALA A 38 15.00 -5.51 1.18
N LEU A 39 15.56 -4.72 2.11
CA LEU A 39 16.98 -4.63 2.37
C LEU A 39 17.50 -5.67 3.36
N LEU A 40 16.73 -5.96 4.41
CA LEU A 40 17.21 -6.69 5.58
C LEU A 40 16.39 -7.94 5.93
N GLY A 41 15.25 -8.19 5.24
CA GLY A 41 14.38 -9.33 5.49
C GLY A 41 13.57 -9.25 6.77
N THR A 42 13.56 -8.09 7.43
CA THR A 42 12.86 -7.86 8.70
C THR A 42 11.79 -6.79 8.57
N SER A 43 10.81 -6.79 9.47
CA SER A 43 9.88 -5.69 9.67
C SER A 43 9.65 -5.50 11.17
N LEU A 44 9.82 -4.28 11.66
CA LEU A 44 9.86 -3.99 13.11
C LEU A 44 10.78 -4.93 13.89
N GLY A 45 11.87 -5.34 13.29
CA GLY A 45 12.83 -6.23 13.91
C GLY A 45 12.40 -7.70 14.03
N MET A 46 11.32 -8.09 13.37
CA MET A 46 10.93 -9.50 13.22
C MET A 46 11.28 -9.99 11.83
N ASN A 47 11.80 -11.18 11.72
CA ASN A 47 11.97 -11.88 10.45
C ASN A 47 10.58 -12.19 9.87
N ILE A 48 10.35 -11.81 8.63
CA ILE A 48 9.02 -12.01 8.00
C ILE A 48 8.78 -13.48 7.66
N ASP A 49 9.83 -14.22 7.35
CA ASP A 49 9.72 -15.62 6.89
C ASP A 49 9.32 -16.59 8.02
N ASP A 50 9.80 -16.37 9.24
CA ASP A 50 9.59 -17.30 10.36
C ASP A 50 8.99 -16.67 11.62
N GLY A 51 8.78 -15.36 11.63
CA GLY A 51 8.21 -14.60 12.75
C GLY A 51 9.12 -14.52 13.97
N THR A 52 10.40 -14.89 13.86
CA THR A 52 11.34 -14.80 14.96
C THR A 52 11.86 -13.39 15.17
N LEU A 53 12.24 -13.05 16.41
CA LEU A 53 12.89 -11.77 16.69
C LEU A 53 14.28 -11.73 16.06
N ALA A 54 14.52 -10.76 15.20
CA ALA A 54 15.86 -10.52 14.66
C ALA A 54 16.78 -9.95 15.74
N VAL A 55 18.02 -10.39 15.74
CA VAL A 55 19.04 -9.83 16.63
C VAL A 55 19.22 -8.34 16.29
N ARG A 56 18.93 -7.46 17.27
CA ARG A 56 18.94 -5.98 17.08
C ARG A 56 17.94 -5.46 16.07
N GLY A 57 16.72 -6.01 16.03
CA GLY A 57 15.69 -5.67 15.05
C GLY A 57 15.34 -4.18 14.95
N HIS A 58 15.32 -3.45 16.07
CA HIS A 58 15.13 -1.99 16.08
C HIS A 58 16.21 -1.24 15.29
N ARG A 59 17.44 -1.75 15.29
CA ARG A 59 18.53 -1.21 14.47
C ARG A 59 18.24 -1.33 12.97
N ASN A 60 17.63 -2.43 12.53
CA ASN A 60 17.28 -2.65 11.12
C ASN A 60 16.30 -1.60 10.62
N HIS A 61 15.30 -1.30 11.44
CA HIS A 61 14.34 -0.24 11.14
C HIS A 61 15.02 1.12 10.94
N MET A 62 15.82 1.54 11.92
CA MET A 62 16.56 2.81 11.83
C MET A 62 17.59 2.82 10.71
N GLN A 63 18.23 1.69 10.43
CA GLN A 63 19.17 1.57 9.32
C GLN A 63 18.47 1.78 7.98
N SER A 64 17.27 1.21 7.78
CA SER A 64 16.49 1.38 6.55
C SER A 64 16.12 2.84 6.32
N ILE A 65 15.67 3.54 7.36
CA ILE A 65 15.41 4.99 7.30
C ILE A 65 16.66 5.74 6.88
N ASN A 66 17.80 5.46 7.51
CA ASN A 66 19.07 6.13 7.21
C ASN A 66 19.56 5.89 5.78
N GLU A 67 19.32 4.69 5.21
CA GLU A 67 19.67 4.43 3.80
C GLU A 67 18.85 5.28 2.83
N VAL A 68 17.54 5.51 3.12
CA VAL A 68 16.72 6.42 2.31
C VAL A 68 17.25 7.85 2.42
N PHE A 69 17.57 8.32 3.64
CA PHE A 69 18.15 9.67 3.83
C PHE A 69 19.48 9.85 3.09
N LYS A 70 20.36 8.85 3.10
CA LYS A 70 21.63 8.89 2.34
C LYS A 70 21.41 8.99 0.85
N ALA A 71 20.41 8.29 0.32
CA ALA A 71 20.05 8.34 -1.10
C ALA A 71 19.28 9.63 -1.45
N GLY A 72 18.64 10.27 -0.48
CA GLY A 72 17.86 11.49 -0.62
C GLY A 72 16.39 11.27 -1.01
N SER A 73 16.04 10.11 -1.56
CA SER A 73 14.66 9.72 -1.86
C SER A 73 14.54 8.22 -2.15
N ILE A 74 13.33 7.69 -2.11
CA ILE A 74 13.04 6.30 -2.52
C ILE A 74 13.37 6.11 -4.01
N LYS A 75 13.06 7.09 -4.85
CA LYS A 75 13.39 7.06 -6.27
C LYS A 75 14.89 6.90 -6.50
N ASN A 76 15.69 7.70 -5.83
CA ASN A 76 17.15 7.61 -5.92
C ASN A 76 17.68 6.25 -5.47
N MET A 77 17.10 5.63 -4.43
CA MET A 77 17.49 4.27 -4.01
C MET A 77 17.28 3.25 -5.12
N VAL A 78 16.19 3.37 -5.87
CA VAL A 78 15.91 2.47 -7.00
C VAL A 78 16.87 2.75 -8.17
N GLU A 79 17.11 3.99 -8.51
CA GLU A 79 18.02 4.41 -9.60
C GLU A 79 19.47 4.01 -9.31
N GLN A 80 19.91 4.11 -8.06
CA GLN A 80 21.23 3.67 -7.59
C GLN A 80 21.34 2.14 -7.43
N GLY A 81 20.25 1.41 -7.62
CA GLY A 81 20.23 -0.05 -7.48
C GLY A 81 20.38 -0.54 -6.05
N ILE A 82 20.11 0.30 -5.05
CA ILE A 82 20.09 -0.06 -3.63
C ILE A 82 18.78 -0.82 -3.31
N LEU A 83 17.64 -0.25 -3.69
CA LEU A 83 16.32 -0.89 -3.56
C LEU A 83 16.01 -1.64 -4.87
N LYS A 84 15.81 -2.98 -4.79
CA LYS A 84 15.65 -3.86 -5.96
C LYS A 84 14.37 -4.69 -5.95
N LYS A 85 13.59 -4.62 -4.90
CA LYS A 85 12.32 -5.36 -4.71
C LYS A 85 11.44 -4.62 -3.72
N GLY A 86 10.17 -5.02 -3.63
CA GLY A 86 9.20 -4.47 -2.70
C GLY A 86 8.15 -3.58 -3.38
N ILE A 87 7.17 -3.16 -2.59
CA ILE A 87 6.05 -2.33 -3.05
C ILE A 87 6.56 -1.00 -3.60
N MET A 88 7.43 -0.32 -2.85
CA MET A 88 7.96 0.98 -3.25
C MET A 88 8.83 0.89 -4.50
N TYR A 89 9.61 -0.20 -4.63
CA TYR A 89 10.37 -0.49 -5.84
C TYR A 89 9.45 -0.64 -7.06
N GLU A 90 8.38 -1.43 -6.94
CA GLU A 90 7.45 -1.64 -8.05
C GLU A 90 6.67 -0.35 -8.40
N CYS A 91 6.34 0.48 -7.41
CA CYS A 91 5.73 1.79 -7.67
C CYS A 91 6.64 2.66 -8.54
N ILE A 92 7.93 2.78 -8.20
CA ILE A 92 8.89 3.57 -8.98
C ILE A 92 9.10 2.98 -10.37
N LYS A 93 9.27 1.64 -10.48
CA LYS A 93 9.54 0.96 -11.76
C LYS A 93 8.39 1.00 -12.75
N ASN A 94 7.17 1.07 -12.27
CA ASN A 94 5.96 1.06 -13.11
C ASN A 94 5.29 2.45 -13.15
N ASP A 95 5.97 3.50 -12.71
CA ASP A 95 5.48 4.90 -12.69
C ASP A 95 4.12 5.04 -11.97
N ILE A 96 3.90 4.25 -10.93
CA ILE A 96 2.67 4.33 -10.13
C ILE A 96 2.79 5.51 -9.15
N PRO A 97 1.88 6.48 -9.21
CA PRO A 97 1.86 7.58 -8.26
C PRO A 97 1.57 7.06 -6.86
N PHE A 98 2.35 7.53 -5.91
CA PHE A 98 2.11 7.27 -4.49
C PHE A 98 2.23 8.53 -3.67
N VAL A 99 1.51 8.56 -2.56
CA VAL A 99 1.60 9.65 -1.58
C VAL A 99 1.79 9.04 -0.20
N LEU A 100 2.88 9.42 0.45
CA LEU A 100 3.17 9.07 1.83
C LEU A 100 2.76 10.22 2.73
N SER A 101 1.72 10.04 3.54
CA SER A 101 1.30 11.05 4.50
C SER A 101 2.05 10.89 5.82
N GLY A 102 2.50 11.99 6.39
CA GLY A 102 3.12 12.01 7.72
C GLY A 102 2.12 11.76 8.84
N SER A 103 2.64 11.28 9.96
CA SER A 103 1.89 11.01 11.19
C SER A 103 2.69 11.41 12.41
N ILE A 104 2.00 11.76 13.49
CA ILE A 104 2.63 12.01 14.81
C ILE A 104 3.30 10.76 15.40
N ARG A 105 3.11 9.59 14.80
CA ARG A 105 3.74 8.31 15.20
C ARG A 105 5.01 7.98 14.45
N ASP A 106 5.41 8.79 13.48
CA ASP A 106 6.57 8.49 12.65
C ASP A 106 7.87 8.69 13.44
N ASP A 107 8.71 7.66 13.52
CA ASP A 107 10.01 7.67 14.21
C ASP A 107 11.13 8.36 13.39
N GLY A 108 10.76 8.98 12.29
CA GLY A 108 11.62 9.65 11.32
C GLY A 108 10.98 9.58 9.95
N PRO A 109 10.21 10.60 9.55
CA PRO A 109 9.56 10.60 8.25
C PRO A 109 10.62 10.61 7.15
N LEU A 110 10.44 9.73 6.14
CA LEU A 110 11.31 9.68 4.97
C LEU A 110 11.27 11.01 4.20
N PRO A 111 12.30 11.33 3.39
CA PRO A 111 12.30 12.55 2.57
C PRO A 111 11.11 12.69 1.64
N ASP A 112 10.52 11.56 1.21
CA ASP A 112 9.35 11.49 0.32
C ASP A 112 8.02 11.75 1.03
N VAL A 113 8.01 11.88 2.37
CA VAL A 113 6.79 12.04 3.17
C VAL A 113 6.28 13.48 3.13
N VAL A 114 4.99 13.61 2.89
CA VAL A 114 4.27 14.88 2.96
C VAL A 114 3.85 15.13 4.40
N ILE A 115 4.54 16.04 5.09
CA ILE A 115 4.32 16.33 6.51
C ILE A 115 3.08 17.20 6.72
N ASP A 116 2.81 18.12 5.81
CA ASP A 116 1.62 18.98 5.86
C ASP A 116 0.38 18.18 5.47
N ILE A 117 -0.56 18.04 6.40
CA ILE A 117 -1.78 17.26 6.23
C ILE A 117 -2.70 17.81 5.13
N VAL A 118 -2.77 19.13 4.99
CA VAL A 118 -3.59 19.78 3.95
C VAL A 118 -2.99 19.51 2.57
N GLU A 119 -1.67 19.61 2.48
CA GLU A 119 -0.94 19.26 1.26
C GLU A 119 -1.07 17.77 0.91
N ALA A 120 -1.00 16.88 1.90
CA ALA A 120 -1.24 15.45 1.70
C ALA A 120 -2.65 15.18 1.13
N GLN A 121 -3.68 15.84 1.68
CA GLN A 121 -5.05 15.72 1.16
C GLN A 121 -5.16 16.24 -0.29
N ARG A 122 -4.47 17.31 -0.64
CA ARG A 122 -4.45 17.83 -2.00
C ARG A 122 -3.84 16.82 -2.97
N LYS A 123 -2.69 16.25 -2.62
CA LYS A 123 -2.03 15.21 -3.41
C LYS A 123 -2.86 13.93 -3.52
N TYR A 124 -3.57 13.54 -2.47
CA TYR A 124 -4.51 12.41 -2.51
C TYR A 124 -5.60 12.63 -3.55
N LYS A 125 -6.20 13.82 -3.58
CA LYS A 125 -7.22 14.16 -4.59
C LYS A 125 -6.68 14.07 -6.02
N GLU A 126 -5.43 14.45 -6.24
CA GLU A 126 -4.78 14.35 -7.55
C GLU A 126 -4.65 12.88 -8.00
N VAL A 127 -4.19 11.99 -7.11
CA VAL A 127 -4.07 10.56 -7.40
C VAL A 127 -5.45 9.90 -7.57
N LEU A 128 -6.45 10.36 -6.84
CA LEU A 128 -7.82 9.80 -6.88
C LEU A 128 -8.68 10.32 -8.03
N LYS A 129 -8.22 11.32 -8.79
CA LYS A 129 -9.02 12.02 -9.80
C LYS A 129 -9.69 11.09 -10.80
N ASP A 130 -8.98 10.06 -11.26
CA ASP A 130 -9.45 9.13 -12.28
C ASP A 130 -9.78 7.74 -11.70
N ALA A 131 -9.82 7.64 -10.38
CA ALA A 131 -10.09 6.38 -9.69
C ALA A 131 -11.47 5.83 -10.05
N LYS A 132 -11.54 4.54 -10.36
CA LYS A 132 -12.79 3.79 -10.55
C LYS A 132 -13.11 2.91 -9.35
N MET A 133 -12.07 2.49 -8.65
CA MET A 133 -12.17 1.65 -7.46
C MET A 133 -11.07 2.04 -6.47
N VAL A 134 -11.41 2.01 -5.19
CA VAL A 134 -10.46 2.18 -4.08
C VAL A 134 -10.59 0.99 -3.15
N ILE A 135 -9.48 0.35 -2.84
CA ILE A 135 -9.40 -0.73 -1.84
C ILE A 135 -8.71 -0.17 -0.60
N MET A 136 -9.41 -0.22 0.52
CA MET A 136 -8.95 0.24 1.82
C MET A 136 -8.53 -0.96 2.65
N LEU A 137 -7.26 -1.00 3.05
CA LEU A 137 -6.66 -2.16 3.70
C LEU A 137 -6.26 -1.83 5.14
N SER A 138 -6.97 -2.41 6.11
CA SER A 138 -6.66 -2.36 7.56
C SER A 138 -6.33 -0.97 8.10
N SER A 139 -7.09 0.03 7.66
CA SER A 139 -6.95 1.42 8.09
C SER A 139 -8.32 2.00 8.35
N MET A 140 -8.53 2.58 9.53
CA MET A 140 -9.80 3.21 9.87
C MET A 140 -9.79 4.71 9.58
N LEU A 141 -8.93 5.47 10.28
CA LEU A 141 -8.94 6.94 10.16
C LEU A 141 -8.51 7.41 8.77
N HIS A 142 -7.48 6.80 8.21
CA HIS A 142 -7.00 7.12 6.87
C HIS A 142 -8.05 6.78 5.81
N SER A 143 -8.68 5.61 5.93
CA SER A 143 -9.77 5.19 5.03
C SER A 143 -10.97 6.11 5.10
N ILE A 144 -11.37 6.58 6.29
CA ILE A 144 -12.43 7.59 6.46
C ILE A 144 -12.03 8.89 5.75
N ALA A 145 -10.81 9.37 5.95
CA ALA A 145 -10.32 10.60 5.32
C ALA A 145 -10.35 10.50 3.80
N VAL A 146 -9.88 9.39 3.24
CA VAL A 146 -9.93 9.12 1.80
C VAL A 146 -11.37 8.99 1.31
N GLY A 147 -12.21 8.22 2.01
CA GLY A 147 -13.63 8.04 1.68
C GLY A 147 -14.39 9.36 1.57
N ASN A 148 -14.10 10.33 2.44
CA ASN A 148 -14.68 11.67 2.39
C ASN A 148 -14.27 12.50 1.14
N MET A 149 -13.22 12.08 0.44
CA MET A 149 -12.75 12.75 -0.80
C MET A 149 -13.32 12.10 -2.07
N LEU A 150 -13.85 10.88 -1.96
CA LEU A 150 -14.28 10.10 -3.13
C LEU A 150 -15.65 10.55 -3.64
N PRO A 151 -15.79 10.71 -4.97
CA PRO A 151 -17.08 10.85 -5.59
C PRO A 151 -17.93 9.58 -5.42
N SER A 152 -19.26 9.73 -5.40
CA SER A 152 -20.20 8.63 -5.16
C SER A 152 -20.15 7.50 -6.22
N TYR A 153 -19.60 7.75 -7.39
CA TYR A 153 -19.46 6.74 -8.45
C TYR A 153 -18.23 5.84 -8.29
N VAL A 154 -17.30 6.17 -7.40
CA VAL A 154 -16.09 5.36 -7.14
C VAL A 154 -16.47 4.19 -6.26
N LYS A 155 -16.19 2.97 -6.71
CA LYS A 155 -16.41 1.77 -5.91
C LYS A 155 -15.40 1.68 -4.77
N VAL A 156 -15.85 1.34 -3.57
CA VAL A 156 -15.00 1.19 -2.39
C VAL A 156 -15.09 -0.24 -1.88
N ILE A 157 -13.94 -0.86 -1.62
CA ILE A 157 -13.83 -2.13 -0.93
C ILE A 157 -13.04 -1.88 0.35
N ALA A 158 -13.67 -2.09 1.52
CA ALA A 158 -13.05 -1.96 2.82
C ALA A 158 -12.73 -3.35 3.38
N VAL A 159 -11.45 -3.60 3.65
CA VAL A 159 -10.96 -4.89 4.15
C VAL A 159 -10.27 -4.67 5.49
N ASP A 160 -10.76 -5.33 6.52
CA ASP A 160 -10.15 -5.31 7.84
C ASP A 160 -10.50 -6.62 8.57
N ILE A 161 -9.60 -7.09 9.43
CA ILE A 161 -9.87 -8.24 10.28
C ILE A 161 -10.88 -7.91 11.40
N ASN A 162 -10.97 -6.63 11.76
CA ASN A 162 -11.89 -6.14 12.79
C ASN A 162 -13.23 -5.73 12.16
N GLN A 163 -14.27 -6.49 12.44
CA GLN A 163 -15.64 -6.23 11.97
C GLN A 163 -16.12 -4.81 12.32
N SER A 164 -15.77 -4.27 13.48
CA SER A 164 -16.19 -2.93 13.89
C SER A 164 -15.61 -1.83 13.00
N VAL A 165 -14.40 -2.02 12.50
CA VAL A 165 -13.76 -1.11 11.54
C VAL A 165 -14.52 -1.15 10.21
N VAL A 166 -14.77 -2.35 9.69
CA VAL A 166 -15.54 -2.55 8.46
C VAL A 166 -16.93 -1.91 8.55
N THR A 167 -17.67 -2.18 9.63
CA THR A 167 -18.98 -1.58 9.87
C THR A 167 -18.91 -0.05 9.85
N LYS A 168 -17.93 0.52 10.56
CA LYS A 168 -17.76 1.98 10.62
C LYS A 168 -17.43 2.61 9.27
N LEU A 169 -16.66 1.93 8.45
CA LEU A 169 -16.35 2.39 7.09
C LEU A 169 -17.57 2.33 6.18
N LEU A 170 -18.40 1.29 6.31
CA LEU A 170 -19.66 1.17 5.58
C LEU A 170 -20.67 2.24 6.00
N ASP A 171 -20.81 2.52 7.31
CA ASP A 171 -21.74 3.53 7.83
C ASP A 171 -21.37 4.95 7.38
N ARG A 172 -20.08 5.22 7.17
CA ARG A 172 -19.58 6.52 6.68
C ARG A 172 -19.30 6.53 5.19
N GLY A 173 -19.31 5.38 4.57
CA GLY A 173 -19.06 5.23 3.14
C GLY A 173 -20.25 5.64 2.29
N THR A 174 -20.01 5.65 1.00
CA THR A 174 -21.07 5.78 0.01
C THR A 174 -21.86 4.48 -0.05
N THR A 175 -23.10 4.53 -0.55
CA THR A 175 -23.98 3.37 -0.80
C THR A 175 -23.34 2.27 -1.67
N GLN A 176 -22.11 2.49 -2.17
CA GLN A 176 -21.36 1.58 -3.04
C GLN A 176 -20.16 0.92 -2.35
N ALA A 177 -20.03 1.07 -1.03
CA ALA A 177 -18.96 0.44 -0.27
C ALA A 177 -19.29 -1.04 0.00
N ILE A 178 -18.31 -1.91 -0.25
CA ILE A 178 -18.34 -3.33 0.10
C ILE A 178 -17.38 -3.56 1.25
N GLY A 179 -17.87 -4.14 2.34
CA GLY A 179 -17.04 -4.49 3.50
C GLY A 179 -16.69 -5.98 3.49
N ILE A 180 -15.43 -6.30 3.70
CA ILE A 180 -14.93 -7.67 3.79
C ILE A 180 -14.17 -7.82 5.09
N VAL A 181 -14.67 -8.69 5.98
CA VAL A 181 -14.00 -9.01 7.25
C VAL A 181 -13.04 -10.17 7.01
N THR A 182 -11.75 -9.85 6.83
CA THR A 182 -10.70 -10.83 6.61
C THR A 182 -9.32 -10.22 6.86
N ASP A 183 -8.30 -11.07 6.94
CA ASP A 183 -6.90 -10.65 6.96
C ASP A 183 -6.42 -10.21 5.58
N VAL A 184 -5.66 -9.11 5.53
CA VAL A 184 -5.05 -8.60 4.29
C VAL A 184 -4.08 -9.62 3.68
N GLY A 185 -3.40 -10.39 4.55
CA GLY A 185 -2.51 -11.50 4.16
C GLY A 185 -3.23 -12.65 3.47
N VAL A 186 -4.55 -12.76 3.61
CA VAL A 186 -5.40 -13.71 2.88
C VAL A 186 -6.01 -13.03 1.64
N PHE A 187 -6.52 -11.82 1.82
CA PHE A 187 -7.24 -11.10 0.76
C PHE A 187 -6.39 -10.84 -0.49
N LEU A 188 -5.22 -10.22 -0.34
CA LEU A 188 -4.39 -9.85 -1.49
C LEU A 188 -3.84 -11.06 -2.27
N PRO A 189 -3.36 -12.15 -1.65
CA PRO A 189 -3.01 -13.38 -2.37
C PRO A 189 -4.18 -13.99 -3.15
N MET A 190 -5.39 -14.03 -2.58
CA MET A 190 -6.58 -14.53 -3.27
C MET A 190 -6.94 -13.66 -4.48
N VAL A 191 -6.91 -12.34 -4.34
CA VAL A 191 -7.14 -11.42 -5.47
C VAL A 191 -6.11 -11.66 -6.57
N LEU A 192 -4.83 -11.78 -6.21
CA LEU A 192 -3.75 -12.05 -7.16
C LEU A 192 -3.98 -13.37 -7.90
N GLN A 193 -4.26 -14.44 -7.17
CA GLN A 193 -4.52 -15.76 -7.76
C GLN A 193 -5.68 -15.71 -8.75
N TYR A 194 -6.80 -15.12 -8.36
CA TYR A 194 -7.98 -15.02 -9.19
C TYR A 194 -7.73 -14.22 -10.48
N LEU A 195 -6.99 -13.12 -10.38
CA LEU A 195 -6.63 -12.32 -11.55
C LEU A 195 -5.65 -13.05 -12.48
N GLN A 196 -4.75 -13.87 -11.94
CA GLN A 196 -3.86 -14.72 -12.74
C GLN A 196 -4.64 -15.81 -13.49
N GLU A 197 -5.62 -16.45 -12.85
CA GLU A 197 -6.49 -17.45 -13.48
C GLU A 197 -7.32 -16.84 -14.63
N ILE A 198 -7.90 -15.66 -14.41
CA ILE A 198 -8.63 -14.91 -15.46
C ILE A 198 -7.72 -14.60 -16.65
N ASN A 199 -6.49 -14.15 -16.41
CA ASN A 199 -5.58 -13.81 -17.49
C ASN A 199 -5.13 -15.05 -18.27
N GLN A 200 -4.95 -16.20 -17.61
CA GLN A 200 -4.64 -17.46 -18.28
C GLN A 200 -5.81 -17.96 -19.14
N GLY A 201 -7.05 -17.77 -18.69
CA GLY A 201 -8.26 -18.11 -19.44
C GLY A 201 -8.57 -17.15 -20.61
N LYS A 202 -8.03 -15.92 -20.58
CA LYS A 202 -8.30 -14.88 -21.56
C LYS A 202 -7.39 -14.86 -22.80
N ASN A 203 -6.51 -15.85 -23.00
CA ASN A 203 -5.68 -15.95 -24.20
C ASN A 203 -6.49 -16.17 -25.51
N SER A 204 -7.81 -15.96 -25.45
CA SER A 204 -8.71 -15.88 -26.63
C SER A 204 -9.77 -14.81 -26.38
N ASN A 205 -9.58 -13.63 -26.99
CA ASN A 205 -10.57 -12.55 -27.13
C ASN A 205 -11.03 -11.83 -25.85
N SER A 206 -10.49 -10.64 -25.57
CA SER A 206 -11.30 -9.45 -25.26
C SER A 206 -10.48 -8.28 -24.71
N GLU A 207 -10.95 -7.08 -25.00
CA GLU A 207 -10.45 -5.79 -24.59
C GLU A 207 -10.15 -5.74 -23.09
N ASN A 208 -8.94 -5.28 -22.74
CA ASN A 208 -8.53 -4.98 -21.36
C ASN A 208 -9.38 -3.82 -20.81
N ASN A 209 -10.50 -4.12 -20.19
CA ASN A 209 -11.14 -3.20 -19.25
C ASN A 209 -10.26 -3.14 -17.99
N MET A 210 -9.18 -2.36 -18.03
CA MET A 210 -8.38 -2.06 -16.86
C MET A 210 -9.23 -1.29 -15.87
N LEU A 211 -9.56 -1.94 -14.75
CA LEU A 211 -10.14 -1.27 -13.59
C LEU A 211 -9.04 -0.44 -12.92
N TRP A 212 -9.20 0.86 -12.89
CA TRP A 212 -8.29 1.78 -12.19
C TRP A 212 -8.47 1.59 -10.68
N ILE A 213 -7.59 0.81 -10.09
CA ILE A 213 -7.61 0.46 -8.67
C ILE A 213 -6.56 1.31 -7.93
N ASN A 214 -6.98 1.98 -6.88
CA ASN A 214 -6.08 2.65 -5.94
C ASN A 214 -6.13 1.91 -4.59
N ILE A 215 -4.98 1.80 -3.95
CA ILE A 215 -4.83 1.17 -2.64
C ILE A 215 -4.66 2.25 -1.57
N VAL A 216 -5.37 2.07 -0.47
CA VAL A 216 -5.23 2.86 0.76
C VAL A 216 -4.80 1.93 1.89
N ASP A 217 -3.64 2.18 2.47
CA ASP A 217 -3.12 1.51 3.68
C ASP A 217 -2.42 2.55 4.57
N TYR A 218 -2.45 2.35 5.90
CA TYR A 218 -1.80 3.27 6.83
C TYR A 218 -1.10 2.53 7.98
#